data_2395568c6ec875ab5729bb2329a57590
#
_entry.id   2395568c6ec875ab5729bb2329a57590
#
_cell.length_a   1.000
_cell.length_b   1.000
_cell.length_c   1.000
_cell.angle_alpha   90.00
_cell.angle_beta   90.00
_cell.angle_gamma   90.00
#
_symmetry.space_group_name_H-M   'P 1'
#
loop_
_entity.id
_entity.type
_entity.pdbx_description
1 polymer ?
#
loop_
_entity_poly.entity_id
_entity_poly.type
_entity_poly.pdbx_seq_one_letter_code
_entity_poly.pdbx_strand_id
1 'polypeptide(L)'
;MNLARAIVAFLLIPFSVYIHFILAIKFEIYEHRPLWAIIVISAALIVIFRLFLKSKRFKKSLLLLNIISWLLVLCITWWAEILTSYETNIPQIDSFDKATRSRQLVEMDGSEIEVSELIQETPFSLFLFYRGPW
;
A
#
# COMPACT_ATOMS: atom_id res chain seq x y z
N MET A 1 -33.75 10.63 -5.25
CA MET A 1 -33.22 9.29 -5.56
C MET A 1 -31.80 9.32 -6.17
N ASN A 2 -31.48 10.22 -7.09
CA ASN A 2 -30.16 10.27 -7.74
C ASN A 2 -29.01 10.70 -6.80
N LEU A 3 -29.24 11.66 -5.89
CA LEU A 3 -28.20 12.12 -4.95
C LEU A 3 -27.84 11.02 -3.94
N ALA A 4 -28.82 10.31 -3.40
CA ALA A 4 -28.56 9.20 -2.47
C ALA A 4 -27.74 8.08 -3.12
N ARG A 5 -28.03 7.72 -4.37
CA ARG A 5 -27.24 6.74 -5.13
C ARG A 5 -25.82 7.20 -5.37
N ALA A 6 -25.62 8.51 -5.62
CA ALA A 6 -24.29 9.07 -5.80
C ALA A 6 -23.48 9.07 -4.50
N ILE A 7 -24.11 9.34 -3.36
CA ILE A 7 -23.48 9.27 -2.03
C ILE A 7 -23.08 7.84 -1.71
N VAL A 8 -23.94 6.86 -1.97
CA VAL A 8 -23.61 5.44 -1.78
C VAL A 8 -22.41 5.03 -2.66
N ALA A 9 -22.41 5.42 -3.94
CA ALA A 9 -21.30 5.16 -4.83
C ALA A 9 -19.99 5.83 -4.35
N PHE A 10 -20.08 7.06 -3.83
CA PHE A 10 -18.92 7.76 -3.24
C PHE A 10 -18.37 7.01 -2.03
N LEU A 11 -19.22 6.54 -1.12
CA LEU A 11 -18.81 5.80 0.08
C LEU A 11 -18.13 4.45 -0.25
N LEU A 12 -18.43 3.86 -1.40
CA LEU A 12 -17.75 2.63 -1.83
C LEU A 12 -16.26 2.84 -2.09
N ILE A 13 -15.82 4.06 -2.42
CA ILE A 13 -14.40 4.35 -2.66
C ILE A 13 -13.56 4.16 -1.39
N PRO A 14 -13.78 4.91 -0.29
CA PRO A 14 -13.01 4.72 0.94
C PRO A 14 -13.28 3.35 1.59
N PHE A 15 -14.49 2.79 1.40
CA PHE A 15 -14.84 1.48 1.95
C PHE A 15 -14.04 0.35 1.29
N SER A 16 -13.81 0.39 -0.02
CA SER A 16 -12.97 -0.60 -0.71
C SER A 16 -11.51 -0.55 -0.24
N VAL A 17 -10.97 0.65 0.01
CA VAL A 17 -9.64 0.83 0.58
C VAL A 17 -9.58 0.26 2.01
N TYR A 18 -10.58 0.56 2.84
CA TYR A 18 -10.67 0.04 4.19
C TYR A 18 -10.72 -1.50 4.24
N ILE A 19 -11.53 -2.12 3.36
CA ILE A 19 -11.56 -3.59 3.24
C ILE A 19 -10.19 -4.13 2.84
N HIS A 20 -9.52 -3.50 1.89
CA HIS A 20 -8.17 -3.92 1.47
C HIS A 20 -7.20 -3.92 2.65
N PHE A 21 -7.23 -2.88 3.49
CA PHE A 21 -6.43 -2.85 4.72
C PHE A 21 -6.75 -3.98 5.69
N ILE A 22 -8.03 -4.28 5.90
CA ILE A 22 -8.42 -5.40 6.77
C ILE A 22 -7.93 -6.73 6.21
N LEU A 23 -8.02 -6.94 4.90
CA LEU A 23 -7.54 -8.16 4.24
C LEU A 23 -6.01 -8.29 4.39
N ALA A 24 -5.27 -7.19 4.24
CA ALA A 24 -3.83 -7.19 4.43
C ALA A 24 -3.43 -7.50 5.89
N ILE A 25 -4.08 -6.87 6.87
CA ILE A 25 -3.69 -7.00 8.29
C ILE A 25 -4.18 -8.31 8.92
N LYS A 26 -5.44 -8.72 8.64
CA LYS A 26 -6.04 -9.90 9.30
C LYS A 26 -5.82 -11.21 8.57
N PHE A 27 -5.73 -11.16 7.25
CA PHE A 27 -5.66 -12.35 6.40
C PHE A 27 -4.32 -12.48 5.67
N GLU A 28 -3.38 -11.55 5.92
CA GLU A 28 -2.04 -11.54 5.30
C GLU A 28 -2.08 -11.55 3.76
N ILE A 29 -3.17 -11.05 3.18
CA ILE A 29 -3.35 -10.96 1.73
C ILE A 29 -2.76 -9.62 1.28
N TYR A 30 -1.47 -9.65 0.95
CA TYR A 30 -0.73 -8.47 0.49
C TYR A 30 -0.75 -8.39 -1.04
N GLU A 31 -1.76 -7.72 -1.58
CA GLU A 31 -1.81 -7.39 -3.00
C GLU A 31 -1.43 -5.91 -3.18
N HIS A 32 -0.31 -5.65 -3.85
CA HIS A 32 0.13 -4.27 -4.13
C HIS A 32 -0.90 -3.52 -4.97
N ARG A 33 -1.56 -4.19 -5.92
CA ARG A 33 -2.59 -3.63 -6.78
C ARG A 33 -3.84 -4.52 -6.79
N PRO A 34 -4.73 -4.39 -5.79
CA PRO A 34 -5.91 -5.23 -5.68
C PRO A 34 -6.90 -4.93 -6.83
N LEU A 35 -6.97 -5.81 -7.83
CA LEU A 35 -7.82 -5.65 -9.01
C LEU A 35 -9.30 -5.46 -8.65
N TRP A 36 -9.78 -6.17 -7.62
CA TRP A 36 -11.17 -6.04 -7.17
C TRP A 36 -11.49 -4.62 -6.67
N ALA A 37 -10.57 -3.98 -5.92
CA ALA A 37 -10.77 -2.62 -5.42
C ALA A 37 -10.73 -1.61 -6.57
N ILE A 38 -9.84 -1.79 -7.55
CA ILE A 38 -9.77 -0.96 -8.76
C ILE A 38 -11.08 -1.03 -9.54
N ILE A 39 -11.66 -2.22 -9.70
CA ILE A 39 -12.95 -2.41 -10.38
C ILE A 39 -14.08 -1.70 -9.63
N VAL A 40 -14.16 -1.85 -8.30
CA VAL A 40 -15.19 -1.21 -7.47
C VAL A 40 -15.08 0.32 -7.54
N ILE A 41 -13.88 0.87 -7.40
CA ILE A 41 -13.62 2.32 -7.47
C ILE A 41 -13.99 2.85 -8.85
N SER A 42 -13.59 2.17 -9.92
CA SER A 42 -13.90 2.57 -11.30
C SER A 42 -15.41 2.56 -11.57
N ALA A 43 -16.11 1.51 -11.12
CA ALA A 43 -17.56 1.43 -11.23
C ALA A 43 -18.25 2.57 -10.45
N ALA A 44 -17.80 2.88 -9.24
CA ALA A 44 -18.31 3.97 -8.43
C ALA A 44 -18.16 5.33 -9.14
N LEU A 45 -16.99 5.63 -9.71
CA LEU A 45 -16.74 6.85 -10.47
C LEU A 45 -17.65 6.95 -11.70
N ILE A 46 -17.82 5.86 -12.45
CA ILE A 46 -18.69 5.81 -13.62
C ILE A 46 -20.14 6.10 -13.22
N VAL A 47 -20.63 5.52 -12.11
CA VAL A 47 -21.99 5.76 -11.59
C VAL A 47 -22.17 7.23 -11.22
N ILE A 48 -21.25 7.83 -10.47
CA ILE A 48 -21.30 9.24 -10.05
C ILE A 48 -21.33 10.14 -11.29
N PHE A 49 -20.45 9.89 -12.25
CA PHE A 49 -20.38 10.66 -13.50
C PHE A 49 -21.66 10.55 -14.33
N ARG A 50 -22.21 9.35 -14.50
CA ARG A 50 -23.49 9.15 -15.21
C ARG A 50 -24.66 9.86 -14.52
N LEU A 51 -24.71 9.84 -13.18
CA LEU A 51 -25.74 10.54 -12.42
C LEU A 51 -25.60 12.06 -12.56
N PHE A 52 -24.39 12.58 -12.60
CA PHE A 52 -24.11 14.00 -12.89
C PHE A 52 -24.66 14.40 -14.27
N LEU A 53 -24.40 13.61 -15.31
CA LEU A 53 -24.89 13.91 -16.66
C LEU A 53 -26.43 13.87 -16.76
N LYS A 54 -27.08 12.92 -16.06
CA LYS A 54 -28.55 12.74 -16.14
C LYS A 54 -29.34 13.68 -15.23
N SER A 55 -28.75 14.26 -14.20
CA SER A 55 -29.47 15.03 -13.19
C SER A 55 -29.51 16.52 -13.53
N LYS A 56 -30.71 17.08 -13.65
CA LYS A 56 -30.91 18.53 -13.79
C LYS A 56 -31.05 19.23 -12.43
N ARG A 57 -31.69 18.60 -11.44
CA ARG A 57 -32.04 19.22 -10.15
C ARG A 57 -30.88 19.38 -9.19
N PHE A 58 -29.94 18.40 -9.09
CA PHE A 58 -28.84 18.36 -8.16
C PHE A 58 -27.47 18.51 -8.84
N LYS A 59 -27.42 19.23 -9.97
CA LYS A 59 -26.24 19.31 -10.83
C LYS A 59 -25.02 19.86 -10.09
N LYS A 60 -25.18 20.90 -9.27
CA LYS A 60 -24.06 21.49 -8.47
C LYS A 60 -23.52 20.53 -7.42
N SER A 61 -24.41 19.87 -6.66
CA SER A 61 -23.99 18.90 -5.62
C SER A 61 -23.33 17.66 -6.23
N LEU A 62 -23.84 17.18 -7.38
CA LEU A 62 -23.24 16.03 -8.08
C LEU A 62 -21.91 16.40 -8.74
N LEU A 63 -21.76 17.64 -9.22
CA LEU A 63 -20.47 18.14 -9.70
C LEU A 63 -19.43 18.17 -8.58
N LEU A 64 -19.79 18.75 -7.44
CA LEU A 64 -18.91 18.80 -6.27
C LEU A 64 -18.52 17.40 -5.82
N LEU A 65 -19.48 16.47 -5.73
CA LEU A 65 -19.23 15.09 -5.36
C LEU A 65 -18.29 14.38 -6.35
N ASN A 66 -18.45 14.66 -7.65
CA ASN A 66 -17.58 14.11 -8.68
C ASN A 66 -16.14 14.63 -8.52
N ILE A 67 -15.95 15.94 -8.32
CA ILE A 67 -14.61 16.53 -8.08
C ILE A 67 -13.97 15.91 -6.85
N ILE A 68 -14.69 15.83 -5.73
CA ILE A 68 -14.16 15.24 -4.48
C ILE A 68 -13.81 13.76 -4.70
N SER A 69 -14.63 13.00 -5.43
CA SER A 69 -14.33 11.59 -5.74
C SER A 69 -13.02 11.43 -6.52
N TRP A 70 -12.79 12.26 -7.53
CA TRP A 70 -11.56 12.23 -8.31
C TRP A 70 -10.34 12.64 -7.47
N LEU A 71 -10.46 13.69 -6.66
CA LEU A 71 -9.39 14.11 -5.75
C LEU A 71 -9.06 13.00 -4.74
N LEU A 72 -10.07 12.35 -4.19
CA LEU A 72 -9.88 11.22 -3.26
C LEU A 72 -9.14 10.06 -3.93
N VAL A 73 -9.54 9.68 -5.14
CA VAL A 73 -8.86 8.60 -5.90
C VAL A 73 -7.43 8.99 -6.23
N LEU A 74 -7.16 10.24 -6.63
CA LEU A 74 -5.80 10.73 -6.86
C LEU A 74 -4.95 10.66 -5.60
N CYS A 75 -5.49 11.07 -4.43
CA CYS A 75 -4.80 10.96 -3.15
C CYS A 75 -4.49 9.50 -2.79
N ILE A 76 -5.45 8.59 -2.97
CA ILE A 76 -5.26 7.15 -2.71
C ILE A 76 -4.18 6.57 -3.63
N THR A 77 -4.22 6.89 -4.93
CA THR A 77 -3.23 6.40 -5.90
C THR A 77 -1.85 6.98 -5.58
N TRP A 78 -1.77 8.27 -5.31
CA TRP A 78 -0.51 8.92 -4.92
C TRP A 78 0.07 8.26 -3.66
N TRP A 79 -0.76 8.03 -2.65
CA TRP A 79 -0.35 7.37 -1.42
C TRP A 79 0.12 5.93 -1.67
N ALA A 80 -0.62 5.15 -2.47
CA ALA A 80 -0.28 3.78 -2.79
C ALA A 80 1.03 3.66 -3.60
N GLU A 81 1.25 4.53 -4.59
CA GLU A 81 2.42 4.44 -5.48
C GLU A 81 3.68 5.06 -4.85
N ILE A 82 3.56 6.14 -4.08
CA ILE A 82 4.73 6.85 -3.54
C ILE A 82 5.12 6.36 -2.15
N LEU A 83 4.15 6.20 -1.23
CA LEU A 83 4.46 5.80 0.13
C LEU A 83 4.65 4.29 0.28
N THR A 84 4.08 3.48 -0.62
CA THR A 84 4.25 2.03 -0.58
C THR A 84 5.23 1.49 -1.62
N SER A 85 5.78 2.35 -2.49
CA SER A 85 6.87 1.97 -3.36
C SER A 85 8.13 1.75 -2.53
N TYR A 86 8.38 0.52 -2.16
CA TYR A 86 9.70 0.14 -1.67
C TYR A 86 10.63 0.16 -2.87
N GLU A 87 11.66 0.98 -2.82
CA GLU A 87 12.78 0.82 -3.75
C GLU A 87 13.31 -0.60 -3.58
N THR A 88 13.01 -1.45 -4.54
CA THR A 88 13.62 -2.77 -4.67
C THR A 88 15.05 -2.62 -5.22
N ASN A 89 15.83 -1.72 -4.66
CA ASN A 89 17.26 -1.78 -4.76
C ASN A 89 17.71 -2.98 -3.92
N ILE A 90 17.46 -4.17 -4.47
CA ILE A 90 18.11 -5.38 -3.97
C ILE A 90 19.61 -5.07 -4.14
N PRO A 91 20.37 -4.87 -3.05
CA PRO A 91 21.79 -4.64 -3.17
C PRO A 91 22.35 -5.81 -3.97
N GLN A 92 23.11 -5.52 -5.02
CA GLN A 92 23.79 -6.57 -5.77
C GLN A 92 24.57 -7.41 -4.77
N ILE A 93 24.60 -8.73 -4.97
CA ILE A 93 25.21 -9.70 -4.05
C ILE A 93 26.61 -9.26 -3.59
N ASP A 94 27.41 -8.67 -4.51
CA ASP A 94 28.75 -8.15 -4.19
C ASP A 94 28.76 -6.95 -3.25
N SER A 95 27.75 -6.07 -3.31
CA SER A 95 27.63 -4.91 -2.41
C SER A 95 27.09 -5.33 -1.04
N PHE A 96 26.25 -6.36 -0.99
CA PHE A 96 25.75 -6.96 0.25
C PHE A 96 26.88 -7.67 0.99
N ASP A 97 27.71 -8.43 0.28
CA ASP A 97 28.85 -9.16 0.87
C ASP A 97 29.83 -8.21 1.56
N LYS A 98 30.19 -7.10 0.91
CA LYS A 98 31.08 -6.09 1.47
C LYS A 98 30.51 -5.31 2.65
N ALA A 99 29.24 -4.88 2.55
CA ALA A 99 28.59 -4.10 3.59
C ALA A 99 28.22 -4.94 4.83
N THR A 100 28.00 -6.23 4.65
CA THR A 100 27.58 -7.13 5.72
C THR A 100 28.79 -7.67 6.50
N ARG A 101 29.90 -7.95 5.84
CA ARG A 101 31.13 -8.46 6.50
C ARG A 101 31.76 -7.47 7.46
N SER A 102 31.57 -6.16 7.24
CA SER A 102 32.14 -5.11 8.08
C SER A 102 31.23 -4.66 9.23
N ARG A 103 30.07 -5.29 9.43
CA ARG A 103 29.16 -4.93 10.51
C ARG A 103 29.41 -5.76 11.76
N GLN A 104 29.48 -5.06 12.87
CA GLN A 104 29.49 -5.67 14.19
C GLN A 104 28.06 -5.95 14.63
N LEU A 105 27.81 -7.14 15.13
CA LEU A 105 26.57 -7.54 15.78
C LEU A 105 26.84 -7.60 17.28
N VAL A 106 25.87 -7.17 18.07
CA VAL A 106 25.92 -7.28 19.52
C VAL A 106 25.14 -8.51 19.94
N GLU A 107 25.78 -9.47 20.56
CA GLU A 107 25.08 -10.62 21.15
C GLU A 107 24.24 -10.22 22.36
N MET A 108 23.35 -11.10 22.81
CA MET A 108 22.50 -10.84 23.98
C MET A 108 23.31 -10.67 25.28
N ASP A 109 24.52 -11.14 25.34
CA ASP A 109 25.45 -10.98 26.48
C ASP A 109 26.24 -9.66 26.42
N GLY A 110 26.10 -8.87 25.34
CA GLY A 110 26.79 -7.61 25.12
C GLY A 110 28.16 -7.74 24.42
N SER A 111 28.55 -8.93 23.98
CA SER A 111 29.75 -9.12 23.19
C SER A 111 29.57 -8.68 21.75
N GLU A 112 30.58 -8.08 21.13
CA GLU A 112 30.57 -7.67 19.73
C GLU A 112 31.23 -8.76 18.89
N ILE A 113 30.49 -9.26 17.90
CA ILE A 113 30.98 -10.26 16.94
C ILE A 113 30.91 -9.67 15.54
N GLU A 114 31.95 -9.86 14.74
CA GLU A 114 31.89 -9.53 13.31
C GLU A 114 31.02 -10.56 12.55
N VAL A 115 30.17 -10.08 11.66
CA VAL A 115 29.35 -10.95 10.79
C VAL A 115 30.21 -11.89 9.95
N SER A 116 31.44 -11.45 9.62
CA SER A 116 32.42 -12.24 8.91
C SER A 116 32.84 -13.53 9.66
N GLU A 117 32.95 -13.49 10.99
CA GLU A 117 33.27 -14.66 11.83
C GLU A 117 32.11 -15.66 11.85
N LEU A 118 30.86 -15.17 12.02
CA LEU A 118 29.65 -15.99 11.99
C LEU A 118 29.47 -16.75 10.66
N ILE A 119 29.86 -16.14 9.55
CA ILE A 119 29.71 -16.75 8.21
C ILE A 119 30.81 -17.81 7.97
N GLN A 120 32.00 -17.63 8.53
CA GLN A 120 33.10 -18.57 8.31
C GLN A 120 32.94 -19.89 9.08
N GLU A 121 32.25 -19.88 10.21
CA GLU A 121 32.07 -21.07 11.06
C GLU A 121 30.93 -21.99 10.59
N THR A 122 30.04 -21.51 9.70
CA THR A 122 28.88 -22.28 9.27
C THR A 122 28.84 -22.48 7.75
N PRO A 123 28.45 -23.67 7.26
CA PRO A 123 28.38 -23.95 5.82
C PRO A 123 27.29 -23.11 5.11
N PHE A 124 26.32 -22.58 5.86
CA PHE A 124 25.31 -21.62 5.38
C PHE A 124 24.79 -20.81 6.57
N SER A 125 24.45 -19.53 6.30
CA SER A 125 23.88 -18.61 7.30
C SER A 125 22.58 -18.02 6.75
N LEU A 126 21.50 -18.03 7.57
CA LEU A 126 20.22 -17.43 7.24
C LEU A 126 20.07 -16.12 8.04
N PHE A 127 20.03 -14.99 7.34
CA PHE A 127 19.77 -13.70 7.96
C PHE A 127 18.30 -13.34 7.82
N LEU A 128 17.59 -13.24 8.96
CA LEU A 128 16.22 -12.77 9.02
C LEU A 128 16.20 -11.30 9.44
N PHE A 129 15.86 -10.42 8.50
CA PHE A 129 15.64 -9.02 8.78
C PHE A 129 14.20 -8.80 9.21
N TYR A 130 14.01 -8.51 10.50
CA TYR A 130 12.70 -8.19 11.05
C TYR A 130 12.52 -6.67 11.12
N ARG A 131 11.52 -6.17 10.43
CA ARG A 131 11.08 -4.80 10.58
C ARG A 131 10.03 -4.79 11.70
N GLY A 132 10.37 -4.24 12.85
CA GLY A 132 9.46 -4.12 13.98
C GLY A 132 8.17 -3.38 13.61
N PRO A 133 7.06 -3.69 14.28
CA PRO A 133 5.85 -2.90 14.13
C PRO A 133 6.13 -1.49 14.70
N TRP A 134 6.00 -0.53 13.84
CA TRP A 134 6.06 0.91 14.20
C TRP A 134 4.67 1.41 14.49
#